data_526edcba00fe6ed179a99bb6ec7d636f
#
_entry.id   526edcba00fe6ed179a99bb6ec7d636f
#
_cell.length_a   1.000
_cell.length_b   1.000
_cell.length_c   1.000
_cell.angle_alpha   90.00
_cell.angle_beta   90.00
_cell.angle_gamma   90.00
#
_symmetry.space_group_name_H-M   'P 1'
#
loop_
_entity.id
_entity.type
_entity.pdbx_description
1 polymer ?
#
loop_
_entity_poly.entity_id
_entity_poly.type
_entity_poly.pdbx_seq_one_letter_code
_entity_poly.pdbx_strand_id
1 'polypeptide(L)'
;MTSPGRSHRKAAVRVGVALAALLATLVLAACGSGIEGPVTVTVSQVALQKKASGDLKISNWPLYIDKKTVPNFEKATGVNVEYKEDINSNEEFFNKVQPELAEGASGGRSIMVLADYMVAKMIKLGYLEELSHEALPEVKANLAKNLRHVPFDPERQYSVPWQSGMTGIIVNKDKAPDVHSICDLFDPKYKGKVDLLNEVRETVPLVMKCEGVDPEKATEADWMKAIEKIKGAVSDGQISRFTGNDYAQDLTSGNAVAVMGWSGDAVQLQADNPNLEWRMPTEGCMLWSEDMIIPVGAPNPTAAEAFMNYVYEPKVQANIAAYVNYVTPVEHVQEVLKKSEPEVAENDLIFPSASFTKNCSPTPTLEGKEEKNVLKAFDEVLNG
;
A
#
# COMPACT_ATOMS: atom_id res chain seq x y z
N MET A 1 -45.26 46.75 -54.51
CA MET A 1 -44.80 46.36 -55.85
C MET A 1 -44.11 45.01 -55.67
N THR A 2 -44.86 44.08 -56.01
CA THR A 2 -44.76 42.97 -56.97
C THR A 2 -43.89 41.75 -56.46
N SER A 3 -44.63 40.77 -56.02
CA SER A 3 -44.39 39.34 -56.18
C SER A 3 -44.31 38.99 -57.68
N PRO A 4 -43.96 37.81 -58.16
CA PRO A 4 -44.14 36.46 -57.71
C PRO A 4 -42.95 35.54 -58.13
N GLY A 5 -42.87 34.28 -57.94
CA GLY A 5 -43.74 33.20 -57.71
C GLY A 5 -43.12 31.85 -58.13
N ARG A 6 -43.68 30.77 -57.57
CA ARG A 6 -43.89 29.41 -58.11
C ARG A 6 -42.67 28.55 -58.51
N SER A 7 -42.59 27.31 -58.27
CA SER A 7 -43.38 26.19 -57.71
C SER A 7 -42.86 24.88 -58.33
N HIS A 8 -43.13 23.82 -57.70
CA HIS A 8 -43.39 22.41 -58.09
C HIS A 8 -42.24 21.43 -57.83
N ARG A 9 -42.48 20.60 -56.91
CA ARG A 9 -43.15 19.28 -56.84
C ARG A 9 -42.24 18.08 -57.13
N LYS A 10 -42.21 17.23 -56.09
CA LYS A 10 -42.33 15.75 -56.11
C LYS A 10 -41.22 14.94 -56.79
N ALA A 11 -40.60 14.02 -56.05
CA ALA A 11 -41.06 12.66 -55.93
C ALA A 11 -40.15 11.87 -55.00
N ALA A 12 -40.77 11.04 -54.20
CA ALA A 12 -40.15 10.03 -53.38
C ALA A 12 -39.83 8.80 -54.23
N VAL A 13 -38.70 8.18 -53.98
CA VAL A 13 -38.54 6.72 -54.20
C VAL A 13 -37.68 6.15 -53.03
N ARG A 14 -38.25 5.18 -52.38
CA ARG A 14 -37.64 4.24 -51.47
C ARG A 14 -36.87 3.19 -52.26
N VAL A 15 -35.83 2.62 -51.66
CA VAL A 15 -35.23 1.26 -51.76
C VAL A 15 -33.81 1.44 -51.30
N GLY A 16 -33.26 0.87 -50.24
CA GLY A 16 -33.32 -0.46 -49.74
C GLY A 16 -31.91 -1.05 -49.77
N VAL A 17 -31.39 -1.39 -48.57
CA VAL A 17 -30.48 -2.49 -48.29
C VAL A 17 -29.08 -2.49 -48.96
N ALA A 18 -28.01 -2.47 -48.23
CA ALA A 18 -27.13 -3.62 -47.97
C ALA A 18 -25.83 -3.25 -47.23
N LEU A 19 -25.55 -4.04 -46.25
CA LEU A 19 -24.26 -4.25 -45.58
C LEU A 19 -23.11 -4.41 -46.59
N ALA A 20 -21.96 -3.76 -46.27
CA ALA A 20 -20.66 -4.34 -46.62
C ALA A 20 -19.61 -3.85 -45.57
N ALA A 21 -19.23 -4.76 -44.72
CA ALA A 21 -18.00 -4.64 -43.94
C ALA A 21 -16.81 -4.73 -44.89
N LEU A 22 -15.90 -3.77 -44.84
CA LEU A 22 -14.60 -3.91 -45.45
C LEU A 22 -13.54 -3.75 -44.34
N LEU A 23 -12.98 -4.91 -43.94
CA LEU A 23 -11.66 -4.99 -43.28
C LEU A 23 -10.60 -4.49 -44.27
N ALA A 24 -9.90 -3.43 -43.89
CA ALA A 24 -8.64 -3.05 -44.51
C ALA A 24 -7.53 -3.30 -43.52
N THR A 25 -6.90 -4.48 -43.63
CA THR A 25 -5.61 -4.77 -43.04
C THR A 25 -4.53 -4.08 -43.83
N LEU A 26 -3.91 -3.03 -43.27
CA LEU A 26 -2.65 -2.50 -43.73
C LEU A 26 -1.54 -2.98 -42.78
N VAL A 27 -0.78 -3.98 -43.25
CA VAL A 27 0.51 -4.35 -42.70
C VAL A 27 1.51 -3.35 -43.25
N LEU A 28 2.04 -2.50 -42.39
CA LEU A 28 3.26 -1.73 -42.65
C LEU A 28 4.33 -2.22 -41.68
N ALA A 29 5.25 -3.04 -42.21
CA ALA A 29 6.51 -3.32 -41.55
C ALA A 29 7.39 -2.06 -41.61
N ALA A 30 7.70 -1.49 -40.46
CA ALA A 30 8.76 -0.50 -40.31
C ALA A 30 9.60 -0.92 -39.10
N CYS A 31 10.81 -1.38 -39.38
CA CYS A 31 11.89 -1.43 -38.39
C CYS A 31 12.24 -0.01 -37.98
N GLY A 32 12.15 0.29 -36.69
CA GLY A 32 12.57 1.57 -36.14
C GLY A 32 12.59 1.46 -34.61
N SER A 33 13.78 1.40 -34.04
CA SER A 33 14.06 1.58 -32.62
C SER A 33 13.49 2.91 -32.14
N GLY A 34 12.57 2.91 -31.17
CA GLY A 34 12.09 4.17 -30.60
C GLY A 34 10.92 3.97 -29.66
N ILE A 35 11.15 4.21 -28.40
CA ILE A 35 10.23 4.69 -27.35
C ILE A 35 8.75 4.34 -27.62
N GLU A 36 8.30 3.23 -27.04
CA GLU A 36 6.89 2.91 -27.03
C GLU A 36 6.13 4.03 -26.31
N GLY A 37 5.15 4.61 -26.99
CA GLY A 37 4.23 5.59 -26.44
C GLY A 37 3.43 5.03 -25.25
N PRO A 38 2.65 5.88 -24.58
CA PRO A 38 1.98 5.51 -23.32
C PRO A 38 1.22 4.20 -23.49
N VAL A 39 1.52 3.23 -22.62
CA VAL A 39 0.82 1.94 -22.57
C VAL A 39 -0.67 2.24 -22.37
N THR A 40 -1.49 1.94 -23.37
CA THR A 40 -2.93 2.06 -23.22
C THR A 40 -3.39 0.87 -22.38
N VAL A 41 -3.59 1.11 -21.09
CA VAL A 41 -4.17 0.12 -20.20
C VAL A 41 -5.64 -0.01 -20.56
N THR A 42 -6.07 -1.20 -20.95
CA THR A 42 -7.47 -1.49 -21.22
C THR A 42 -8.09 -1.85 -19.88
N VAL A 43 -8.84 -0.96 -19.28
CA VAL A 43 -9.63 -1.24 -18.08
C VAL A 43 -10.62 -2.36 -18.39
N SER A 44 -10.75 -3.33 -17.49
CA SER A 44 -11.69 -4.44 -17.66
C SER A 44 -13.10 -3.92 -18.02
N GLN A 45 -13.68 -4.44 -19.10
CA GLN A 45 -15.01 -4.01 -19.53
C GLN A 45 -16.09 -4.33 -18.50
N VAL A 46 -15.87 -5.28 -17.62
CA VAL A 46 -16.79 -5.66 -16.54
C VAL A 46 -16.84 -4.58 -15.47
N ALA A 47 -15.70 -3.99 -15.08
CA ALA A 47 -15.65 -2.86 -14.16
C ALA A 47 -16.33 -1.60 -14.74
N LEU A 48 -16.28 -1.42 -16.07
CA LEU A 48 -16.96 -0.31 -16.75
C LEU A 48 -18.48 -0.53 -16.92
N GLN A 49 -18.99 -1.75 -16.84
CA GLN A 49 -20.42 -2.06 -17.03
C GLN A 49 -21.30 -1.59 -15.86
N LYS A 50 -20.79 -1.56 -14.64
CA LYS A 50 -21.39 -0.77 -13.56
C LYS A 50 -20.76 0.62 -13.65
N LYS A 51 -21.45 1.60 -14.24
CA LYS A 51 -20.95 2.97 -14.38
C LYS A 51 -20.46 3.51 -13.03
N ALA A 52 -19.19 3.29 -12.72
CA ALA A 52 -18.52 4.03 -11.66
C ALA A 52 -18.64 5.51 -12.01
N SER A 53 -19.13 6.34 -11.10
CA SER A 53 -19.32 7.77 -11.35
C SER A 53 -19.26 8.52 -10.01
N GLY A 54 -19.03 9.82 -10.09
CA GLY A 54 -18.95 10.70 -8.94
C GLY A 54 -17.53 10.79 -8.36
N ASP A 55 -17.45 11.17 -7.11
CA ASP A 55 -16.18 11.41 -6.41
C ASP A 55 -15.75 10.17 -5.64
N LEU A 56 -14.47 9.87 -5.70
CA LEU A 56 -13.81 8.79 -4.95
C LEU A 56 -12.73 9.41 -4.07
N LYS A 57 -12.87 9.27 -2.75
CA LYS A 57 -11.87 9.76 -1.81
C LYS A 57 -11.10 8.59 -1.20
N ILE A 58 -9.79 8.61 -1.40
CA ILE A 58 -8.86 7.59 -0.94
C ILE A 58 -7.96 8.19 0.14
N SER A 59 -7.91 7.56 1.33
CA SER A 59 -6.92 7.82 2.36
C SER A 59 -5.84 6.76 2.29
N ASN A 60 -4.58 7.17 2.13
CA ASN A 60 -3.44 6.27 2.02
C ASN A 60 -2.19 6.88 2.69
N TRP A 61 -1.11 6.12 2.72
CA TRP A 61 0.20 6.50 3.22
C TRP A 61 0.95 7.41 2.23
N PRO A 62 1.92 8.21 2.71
CA PRO A 62 2.77 9.03 1.85
C PRO A 62 3.56 8.21 0.83
N LEU A 63 3.72 8.74 -0.40
CA LEU A 63 4.51 8.17 -1.50
C LEU A 63 4.13 6.73 -1.89
N TYR A 64 2.88 6.36 -1.73
CA TYR A 64 2.42 4.97 -1.82
C TYR A 64 1.60 4.66 -3.07
N ILE A 65 1.67 5.53 -4.09
CA ILE A 65 1.12 5.32 -5.44
C ILE A 65 1.93 6.13 -6.46
N ASP A 66 2.09 5.63 -7.68
CA ASP A 66 2.72 6.38 -8.75
C ASP A 66 1.84 7.53 -9.28
N LYS A 67 2.48 8.53 -9.87
CA LYS A 67 1.82 9.78 -10.31
C LYS A 67 0.85 9.60 -11.48
N LYS A 68 0.83 8.45 -12.17
CA LYS A 68 0.04 8.23 -13.39
C LYS A 68 -1.21 7.38 -13.13
N THR A 69 -1.22 6.54 -12.10
CA THR A 69 -2.31 5.60 -11.84
C THR A 69 -3.64 6.31 -11.62
N VAL A 70 -3.70 7.32 -10.74
CA VAL A 70 -4.93 8.09 -10.50
C VAL A 70 -5.42 8.81 -11.76
N PRO A 71 -4.61 9.65 -12.46
CA PRO A 71 -5.05 10.31 -13.70
C PRO A 71 -5.48 9.33 -14.80
N ASN A 72 -4.85 8.17 -14.90
CA ASN A 72 -5.24 7.16 -15.89
C ASN A 72 -6.59 6.51 -15.54
N PHE A 73 -6.82 6.23 -14.26
CA PHE A 73 -8.12 5.73 -13.78
C PHE A 73 -9.24 6.74 -14.04
N GLU A 74 -9.05 8.02 -13.69
CA GLU A 74 -9.99 9.09 -13.94
C GLU A 74 -10.34 9.20 -15.43
N LYS A 75 -9.32 9.19 -16.30
CA LYS A 75 -9.50 9.21 -17.75
C LYS A 75 -10.28 8.01 -18.28
N ALA A 76 -10.05 6.83 -17.71
CA ALA A 76 -10.69 5.60 -18.17
C ALA A 76 -12.14 5.47 -17.71
N THR A 77 -12.47 5.99 -16.52
CA THR A 77 -13.77 5.78 -15.87
C THR A 77 -14.68 7.03 -15.85
N GLY A 78 -14.07 8.22 -15.84
CA GLY A 78 -14.79 9.47 -15.58
C GLY A 78 -15.06 9.72 -14.09
N VAL A 79 -14.54 8.89 -13.19
CA VAL A 79 -14.56 9.11 -11.74
C VAL A 79 -13.55 10.20 -11.39
N ASN A 80 -13.91 11.13 -10.52
CA ASN A 80 -12.99 12.14 -9.98
C ASN A 80 -12.38 11.62 -8.67
N VAL A 81 -11.05 11.58 -8.55
CA VAL A 81 -10.35 10.97 -7.42
C VAL A 81 -9.66 12.03 -6.55
N GLU A 82 -10.07 12.13 -5.30
CA GLU A 82 -9.34 12.84 -4.26
C GLU A 82 -8.44 11.84 -3.51
N TYR A 83 -7.17 11.75 -3.92
CA TYR A 83 -6.18 10.92 -3.23
C TYR A 83 -5.49 11.72 -2.13
N LYS A 84 -5.52 11.20 -0.89
CA LYS A 84 -4.92 11.84 0.28
C LYS A 84 -3.87 10.97 0.92
N GLU A 85 -2.73 11.55 1.16
CA GLU A 85 -1.65 11.01 1.98
C GLU A 85 -1.86 11.50 3.42
N ASP A 86 -2.87 10.95 4.12
CA ASP A 86 -3.30 11.41 5.44
C ASP A 86 -3.21 10.32 6.53
N ILE A 87 -2.47 9.25 6.26
CA ILE A 87 -2.16 8.18 7.20
C ILE A 87 -0.66 8.23 7.54
N ASN A 88 -0.32 8.27 8.83
CA ASN A 88 1.06 8.24 9.32
C ASN A 88 1.26 7.15 10.40
N SER A 89 0.18 6.61 10.94
CA SER A 89 0.13 5.48 11.86
C SER A 89 -1.26 4.86 11.81
N ASN A 90 -1.35 3.53 11.87
CA ASN A 90 -2.63 2.83 11.90
C ASN A 90 -3.49 3.22 13.10
N GLU A 91 -2.90 3.27 14.30
CA GLU A 91 -3.65 3.58 15.54
C GLU A 91 -4.08 5.05 15.58
N GLU A 92 -3.21 5.99 15.20
CA GLU A 92 -3.55 7.40 15.10
C GLU A 92 -4.70 7.62 14.12
N PHE A 93 -4.60 7.06 12.92
CA PHE A 93 -5.63 7.20 11.91
C PHE A 93 -6.95 6.55 12.33
N PHE A 94 -6.90 5.35 12.90
CA PHE A 94 -8.09 4.68 13.42
C PHE A 94 -8.79 5.51 14.52
N ASN A 95 -8.04 6.01 15.50
CA ASN A 95 -8.58 6.85 16.56
C ASN A 95 -9.24 8.14 16.02
N LYS A 96 -8.71 8.70 14.93
CA LYS A 96 -9.26 9.87 14.24
C LYS A 96 -10.60 9.57 13.55
N VAL A 97 -10.74 8.40 12.90
CA VAL A 97 -11.92 8.08 12.09
C VAL A 97 -12.98 7.26 12.85
N GLN A 98 -12.61 6.58 13.92
CA GLN A 98 -13.46 5.69 14.70
C GLN A 98 -14.76 6.34 15.20
N PRO A 99 -14.80 7.60 15.71
CA PRO A 99 -16.04 8.21 16.15
C PRO A 99 -17.10 8.33 15.05
N GLU A 100 -16.68 8.67 13.82
CA GLU A 100 -17.58 8.74 12.67
C GLU A 100 -18.06 7.35 12.23
N LEU A 101 -17.14 6.37 12.20
CA LEU A 101 -17.45 4.98 11.84
C LEU A 101 -18.43 4.33 12.83
N ALA A 102 -18.33 4.65 14.13
CA ALA A 102 -19.26 4.17 15.14
C ALA A 102 -20.70 4.69 14.94
N GLU A 103 -20.86 5.81 14.25
CA GLU A 103 -22.15 6.39 13.84
C GLU A 103 -22.59 5.91 12.44
N GLY A 104 -21.84 5.01 11.80
CA GLY A 104 -22.12 4.52 10.45
C GLY A 104 -21.74 5.50 9.33
N ALA A 105 -20.80 6.41 9.60
CA ALA A 105 -20.34 7.40 8.64
C ALA A 105 -18.84 7.26 8.33
N SER A 106 -18.48 7.37 7.05
CA SER A 106 -17.08 7.24 6.58
C SER A 106 -16.27 8.55 6.63
N GLY A 107 -16.88 9.66 7.06
CA GLY A 107 -16.29 10.99 6.91
C GLY A 107 -16.04 11.38 5.43
N GLY A 108 -16.87 10.83 4.54
CA GLY A 108 -16.77 11.01 3.08
C GLY A 108 -15.64 10.21 2.43
N ARG A 109 -14.94 9.32 3.15
CA ARG A 109 -13.92 8.43 2.60
C ARG A 109 -14.56 7.25 1.89
N SER A 110 -14.00 6.86 0.76
CA SER A 110 -14.47 5.73 -0.05
C SER A 110 -13.53 4.53 0.07
N ILE A 111 -12.22 4.78 0.19
CA ILE A 111 -11.20 3.76 0.44
C ILE A 111 -10.29 4.25 1.56
N MET A 112 -9.90 3.34 2.45
CA MET A 112 -8.82 3.50 3.40
C MET A 112 -7.83 2.35 3.20
N VAL A 113 -6.52 2.61 3.36
CA VAL A 113 -5.46 1.59 3.25
C VAL A 113 -4.81 1.42 4.61
N LEU A 114 -5.02 0.26 5.23
CA LEU A 114 -4.60 -0.02 6.60
C LEU A 114 -3.99 -1.42 6.72
N ALA A 115 -3.17 -1.62 7.74
CA ALA A 115 -2.55 -2.91 8.01
C ALA A 115 -3.58 -3.99 8.39
N ASP A 116 -3.27 -5.25 8.05
CA ASP A 116 -4.08 -6.45 8.27
C ASP A 116 -4.74 -6.49 9.66
N TYR A 117 -3.98 -6.21 10.72
CA TYR A 117 -4.48 -6.25 12.09
C TYR A 117 -5.54 -5.17 12.37
N MET A 118 -5.40 -3.99 11.74
CA MET A 118 -6.37 -2.91 11.87
C MET A 118 -7.63 -3.24 11.06
N VAL A 119 -7.48 -3.82 9.89
CA VAL A 119 -8.60 -4.33 9.09
C VAL A 119 -9.36 -5.41 9.86
N ALA A 120 -8.65 -6.37 10.48
CA ALA A 120 -9.26 -7.38 11.34
C ALA A 120 -10.08 -6.77 12.49
N LYS A 121 -9.57 -5.72 13.13
CA LYS A 121 -10.27 -4.94 14.17
C LYS A 121 -11.53 -4.26 13.63
N MET A 122 -11.43 -3.63 12.46
CA MET A 122 -12.55 -2.92 11.83
C MET A 122 -13.66 -3.88 11.37
N ILE A 123 -13.30 -5.09 10.88
CA ILE A 123 -14.28 -6.16 10.57
C ILE A 123 -15.04 -6.56 11.84
N LYS A 124 -14.34 -6.84 12.95
CA LYS A 124 -14.96 -7.20 14.24
C LYS A 124 -15.91 -6.12 14.78
N LEU A 125 -15.62 -4.86 14.50
CA LEU A 125 -16.44 -3.71 14.92
C LEU A 125 -17.61 -3.41 13.96
N GLY A 126 -17.67 -4.05 12.80
CA GLY A 126 -18.71 -3.81 11.78
C GLY A 126 -18.55 -2.46 11.07
N TYR A 127 -17.31 -2.01 10.87
CA TYR A 127 -17.02 -0.69 10.29
C TYR A 127 -16.73 -0.76 8.77
N LEU A 128 -16.87 -1.92 8.14
CA LEU A 128 -16.56 -2.13 6.73
C LEU A 128 -17.78 -2.58 5.94
N GLU A 129 -17.87 -2.13 4.69
CA GLU A 129 -18.82 -2.63 3.70
C GLU A 129 -18.31 -3.96 3.11
N GLU A 130 -19.22 -4.87 2.78
CA GLU A 130 -18.89 -6.08 2.05
C GLU A 130 -18.59 -5.77 0.56
N LEU A 131 -17.54 -6.39 0.04
CA LEU A 131 -17.10 -6.23 -1.35
C LEU A 131 -17.94 -7.13 -2.29
N SER A 132 -18.28 -6.62 -3.46
CA SER A 132 -18.88 -7.41 -4.53
C SER A 132 -17.81 -8.13 -5.33
N HIS A 133 -17.60 -9.43 -5.09
CA HIS A 133 -16.64 -10.23 -5.85
C HIS A 133 -16.88 -10.23 -7.37
N GLU A 134 -18.12 -9.99 -7.81
CA GLU A 134 -18.46 -9.85 -9.23
C GLU A 134 -17.89 -8.55 -9.84
N ALA A 135 -17.67 -7.53 -9.02
CA ALA A 135 -17.08 -6.27 -9.44
C ALA A 135 -15.53 -6.32 -9.48
N LEU A 136 -14.92 -7.40 -8.98
CA LEU A 136 -13.47 -7.54 -8.77
C LEU A 136 -12.83 -8.70 -9.59
N PRO A 137 -13.09 -8.81 -10.90
CA PRO A 137 -12.55 -9.91 -11.72
C PRO A 137 -11.01 -9.91 -11.80
N GLU A 138 -10.36 -8.73 -11.84
CA GLU A 138 -8.89 -8.64 -11.88
C GLU A 138 -8.28 -9.01 -10.52
N VAL A 139 -8.90 -8.61 -9.41
CA VAL A 139 -8.49 -9.08 -8.07
C VAL A 139 -8.58 -10.59 -7.99
N LYS A 140 -9.70 -11.17 -8.40
CA LYS A 140 -9.91 -12.63 -8.39
C LYS A 140 -8.90 -13.38 -9.25
N ALA A 141 -8.53 -12.83 -10.41
CA ALA A 141 -7.60 -13.45 -11.34
C ALA A 141 -6.14 -13.33 -10.85
N ASN A 142 -5.76 -12.17 -10.37
CA ASN A 142 -4.36 -11.78 -10.21
C ASN A 142 -3.89 -11.68 -8.75
N LEU A 143 -4.76 -11.84 -7.74
CA LEU A 143 -4.33 -11.84 -6.34
C LEU A 143 -3.36 -12.97 -6.07
N ALA A 144 -2.21 -12.67 -5.47
CA ALA A 144 -1.18 -13.63 -5.09
C ALA A 144 -1.75 -14.75 -4.19
N LYS A 145 -1.38 -16.00 -4.48
CA LYS A 145 -2.00 -17.20 -3.88
C LYS A 145 -1.92 -17.23 -2.36
N ASN A 146 -0.81 -16.78 -1.80
CA ASN A 146 -0.57 -16.72 -0.35
C ASN A 146 -1.43 -15.67 0.37
N LEU A 147 -2.03 -14.73 -0.36
CA LEU A 147 -2.89 -13.68 0.18
C LEU A 147 -4.39 -13.94 -0.02
N ARG A 148 -4.77 -15.03 -0.68
CA ARG A 148 -6.19 -15.33 -1.00
C ARG A 148 -7.02 -15.69 0.22
N HIS A 149 -6.40 -16.35 1.19
CA HIS A 149 -7.09 -16.86 2.39
C HIS A 149 -6.31 -16.42 3.63
N VAL A 150 -6.75 -15.36 4.27
CA VAL A 150 -6.15 -14.85 5.50
C VAL A 150 -7.09 -15.10 6.68
N PRO A 151 -6.58 -15.37 7.89
CA PRO A 151 -7.43 -15.76 9.02
C PRO A 151 -8.53 -14.76 9.39
N PHE A 152 -8.28 -13.47 9.21
CA PHE A 152 -9.22 -12.40 9.58
C PHE A 152 -10.29 -12.13 8.52
N ASP A 153 -10.02 -12.50 7.24
CA ASP A 153 -10.95 -12.35 6.11
C ASP A 153 -10.76 -13.51 5.11
N PRO A 154 -11.19 -14.76 5.45
CA PRO A 154 -10.84 -15.96 4.70
C PRO A 154 -11.35 -15.97 3.25
N GLU A 155 -12.44 -15.30 2.99
CA GLU A 155 -13.06 -15.20 1.66
C GLU A 155 -12.81 -13.83 0.98
N ARG A 156 -12.00 -12.97 1.58
CA ARG A 156 -11.77 -11.61 1.09
C ARG A 156 -13.07 -10.83 0.85
N GLN A 157 -13.98 -10.92 1.81
CA GLN A 157 -15.28 -10.24 1.75
C GLN A 157 -15.17 -8.74 2.03
N TYR A 158 -14.14 -8.30 2.76
CA TYR A 158 -14.02 -6.92 3.25
C TYR A 158 -12.75 -6.22 2.78
N SER A 159 -11.76 -6.96 2.28
CA SER A 159 -10.42 -6.43 2.05
C SER A 159 -9.81 -6.87 0.73
N VAL A 160 -9.05 -5.96 0.12
CA VAL A 160 -8.22 -6.23 -1.07
C VAL A 160 -6.80 -5.78 -0.76
N PRO A 161 -5.80 -6.69 -0.74
CA PRO A 161 -4.41 -6.31 -0.45
C PRO A 161 -3.89 -5.18 -1.33
N TRP A 162 -3.18 -4.22 -0.73
CA TRP A 162 -2.58 -3.10 -1.44
C TRP A 162 -1.10 -3.31 -1.72
N GLN A 163 -0.31 -3.42 -0.67
CA GLN A 163 1.12 -3.75 -0.71
C GLN A 163 1.49 -4.55 0.54
N SER A 164 2.63 -5.21 0.49
CA SER A 164 3.25 -5.84 1.65
C SER A 164 4.69 -5.36 1.79
N GLY A 165 5.26 -5.48 2.96
CA GLY A 165 6.63 -5.04 3.16
C GLY A 165 7.32 -5.71 4.34
N MET A 166 8.53 -5.24 4.58
CA MET A 166 9.38 -5.72 5.65
C MET A 166 9.84 -4.54 6.51
N THR A 167 9.73 -4.70 7.83
CA THR A 167 10.31 -3.76 8.78
C THR A 167 11.63 -4.31 9.27
N GLY A 168 12.68 -3.54 9.08
CA GLY A 168 14.05 -3.85 9.47
C GLY A 168 14.77 -2.60 9.92
N ILE A 169 16.02 -2.45 9.48
CA ILE A 169 16.86 -1.31 9.85
C ILE A 169 17.24 -0.54 8.58
N ILE A 170 17.08 0.78 8.58
CA ILE A 170 17.70 1.66 7.58
C ILE A 170 18.89 2.34 8.22
N VAL A 171 20.06 2.24 7.60
CA VAL A 171 21.30 2.82 8.12
C VAL A 171 21.96 3.76 7.12
N ASN A 172 22.68 4.75 7.63
CA ASN A 172 23.71 5.41 6.85
C ASN A 172 25.01 4.59 6.97
N LYS A 173 25.44 3.97 5.87
CA LYS A 173 26.58 3.03 5.82
C LYS A 173 27.89 3.63 6.32
N ASP A 174 28.10 4.93 6.11
CA ASP A 174 29.31 5.61 6.52
C ASP A 174 29.32 5.94 8.00
N LYS A 175 28.14 6.20 8.59
CA LYS A 175 27.98 6.66 9.98
C LYS A 175 27.64 5.53 10.95
N ALA A 176 26.97 4.48 10.46
CA ALA A 176 26.55 3.33 11.24
C ALA A 176 26.89 2.00 10.54
N PRO A 177 28.18 1.76 10.16
CA PRO A 177 28.59 0.59 9.41
C PRO A 177 28.34 -0.72 10.14
N ASP A 178 28.41 -0.71 11.48
CA ASP A 178 28.37 -1.90 12.33
C ASP A 178 26.94 -2.27 12.80
N VAL A 179 25.91 -1.51 12.39
CA VAL A 179 24.52 -1.80 12.77
C VAL A 179 23.95 -2.90 11.85
N HIS A 180 23.79 -4.12 12.38
CA HIS A 180 23.26 -5.28 11.68
C HIS A 180 22.16 -6.01 12.46
N SER A 181 21.94 -5.61 13.69
CA SER A 181 20.99 -6.20 14.64
C SER A 181 20.09 -5.12 15.22
N ILE A 182 18.86 -5.46 15.56
CA ILE A 182 17.99 -4.57 16.34
C ILE A 182 18.66 -4.20 17.67
N CYS A 183 19.45 -5.12 18.26
CA CYS A 183 20.20 -4.84 19.48
C CYS A 183 21.24 -3.71 19.31
N ASP A 184 21.82 -3.56 18.11
CA ASP A 184 22.81 -2.51 17.84
C ASP A 184 22.22 -1.10 17.89
N LEU A 185 20.89 -0.97 17.74
CA LEU A 185 20.19 0.32 17.91
C LEU A 185 20.26 0.84 19.34
N PHE A 186 20.53 -0.04 20.30
CA PHE A 186 20.68 0.28 21.72
C PHE A 186 22.15 0.46 22.14
N ASP A 187 23.12 0.41 21.21
CA ASP A 187 24.52 0.68 21.51
C ASP A 187 24.71 2.17 21.84
N PRO A 188 25.31 2.50 23.03
CA PRO A 188 25.59 3.89 23.42
C PRO A 188 26.40 4.70 22.41
N LYS A 189 27.10 4.06 21.49
CA LYS A 189 27.82 4.68 20.38
C LYS A 189 26.89 5.52 19.48
N TYR A 190 25.63 5.14 19.38
CA TYR A 190 24.61 5.80 18.53
C TYR A 190 23.61 6.63 19.33
N LYS A 191 23.91 6.93 20.58
CA LYS A 191 23.02 7.68 21.48
C LYS A 191 22.51 8.98 20.85
N GLY A 192 21.17 9.16 20.84
CA GLY A 192 20.49 10.32 20.28
C GLY A 192 20.56 10.41 18.75
N LYS A 193 20.89 9.31 18.07
CA LYS A 193 20.99 9.19 16.61
C LYS A 193 20.18 8.01 16.05
N VAL A 194 19.28 7.46 16.84
CA VAL A 194 18.44 6.31 16.50
C VAL A 194 16.97 6.70 16.63
N ASP A 195 16.17 6.42 15.61
CA ASP A 195 14.72 6.53 15.68
C ASP A 195 14.08 5.14 15.64
N LEU A 196 12.97 4.99 16.34
CA LEU A 196 12.13 3.80 16.27
C LEU A 196 10.79 4.15 15.63
N LEU A 197 10.07 3.13 15.14
CA LEU A 197 8.73 3.36 14.60
C LEU A 197 7.70 3.54 15.74
N ASN A 198 6.69 4.36 15.46
CA ASN A 198 5.53 4.52 16.34
C ASN A 198 4.51 3.38 16.19
N GLU A 199 4.80 2.38 15.35
CA GLU A 199 4.00 1.18 15.13
C GLU A 199 4.33 0.09 16.17
N VAL A 200 3.48 -0.05 17.18
CA VAL A 200 3.69 -0.96 18.32
C VAL A 200 3.91 -2.40 17.90
N ARG A 201 3.15 -2.87 16.88
CA ARG A 201 3.20 -4.27 16.40
C ARG A 201 4.39 -4.58 15.50
N GLU A 202 5.23 -3.60 15.26
CA GLU A 202 6.49 -3.76 14.52
C GLU A 202 7.68 -3.49 15.43
N THR A 203 7.67 -2.36 16.13
CA THR A 203 8.77 -1.91 17.01
C THR A 203 8.96 -2.87 18.18
N VAL A 204 7.91 -3.20 18.92
CA VAL A 204 8.03 -4.05 20.12
C VAL A 204 8.45 -5.49 19.76
N PRO A 205 7.86 -6.15 18.74
CA PRO A 205 8.31 -7.47 18.30
C PRO A 205 9.76 -7.51 17.79
N LEU A 206 10.25 -6.48 17.12
CA LEU A 206 11.65 -6.41 16.73
C LEU A 206 12.57 -6.32 17.95
N VAL A 207 12.18 -5.58 18.99
CA VAL A 207 12.92 -5.56 20.28
C VAL A 207 12.84 -6.91 20.99
N MET A 208 11.70 -7.61 20.94
CA MET A 208 11.60 -8.98 21.44
C MET A 208 12.57 -9.94 20.72
N LYS A 209 12.66 -9.86 19.38
CA LYS A 209 13.61 -10.67 18.61
C LYS A 209 15.06 -10.40 19.05
N CYS A 210 15.42 -9.14 19.30
CA CYS A 210 16.71 -8.79 19.89
C CYS A 210 16.95 -9.47 21.25
N GLU A 211 15.91 -9.64 22.07
CA GLU A 211 15.97 -10.34 23.36
C GLU A 211 15.87 -11.88 23.25
N GLY A 212 15.82 -12.41 22.02
CA GLY A 212 15.69 -13.85 21.75
C GLY A 212 14.28 -14.41 21.95
N VAL A 213 13.26 -13.55 22.00
CA VAL A 213 11.85 -13.93 22.11
C VAL A 213 11.23 -14.06 20.72
N ASP A 214 10.52 -15.15 20.47
CA ASP A 214 9.73 -15.36 19.25
C ASP A 214 8.41 -14.56 19.34
N PRO A 215 8.18 -13.54 18.53
CA PRO A 215 6.99 -12.71 18.62
C PRO A 215 5.67 -13.48 18.41
N GLU A 216 5.70 -14.58 17.64
CA GLU A 216 4.49 -15.37 17.38
C GLU A 216 4.04 -16.20 18.61
N LYS A 217 4.92 -16.34 19.61
CA LYS A 217 4.68 -17.07 20.86
C LYS A 217 4.75 -16.17 22.10
N ALA A 218 4.93 -14.87 21.89
CA ALA A 218 5.12 -13.92 22.96
C ALA A 218 3.87 -13.83 23.86
N THR A 219 4.12 -13.68 25.15
CA THR A 219 3.08 -13.42 26.16
C THR A 219 2.98 -11.92 26.44
N GLU A 220 1.88 -11.47 27.09
CA GLU A 220 1.77 -10.08 27.56
C GLU A 220 3.00 -9.63 28.39
N ALA A 221 3.56 -10.53 29.18
CA ALA A 221 4.77 -10.23 29.96
C ALA A 221 6.00 -9.95 29.08
N ASP A 222 6.13 -10.64 27.95
CA ASP A 222 7.23 -10.42 27.00
C ASP A 222 7.06 -9.05 26.31
N TRP A 223 5.83 -8.70 25.94
CA TRP A 223 5.50 -7.36 25.41
C TRP A 223 5.88 -6.27 26.40
N MET A 224 5.44 -6.39 27.66
CA MET A 224 5.74 -5.41 28.70
C MET A 224 7.24 -5.27 28.95
N LYS A 225 7.99 -6.38 28.95
CA LYS A 225 9.45 -6.36 29.12
C LYS A 225 10.14 -5.62 27.98
N ALA A 226 9.73 -5.85 26.73
CA ALA A 226 10.29 -5.14 25.57
C ALA A 226 9.96 -3.63 25.61
N ILE A 227 8.72 -3.27 26.00
CA ILE A 227 8.29 -1.87 26.17
C ILE A 227 9.13 -1.19 27.28
N GLU A 228 9.37 -1.84 28.42
CA GLU A 228 10.22 -1.28 29.48
C GLU A 228 11.68 -1.06 29.02
N LYS A 229 12.22 -1.94 28.17
CA LYS A 229 13.53 -1.73 27.55
C LYS A 229 13.54 -0.48 26.66
N ILE A 230 12.51 -0.32 25.83
CA ILE A 230 12.36 0.87 24.98
C ILE A 230 12.24 2.12 25.84
N LYS A 231 11.42 2.10 26.88
CA LYS A 231 11.23 3.20 27.84
C LYS A 231 12.54 3.61 28.52
N GLY A 232 13.33 2.64 28.95
CA GLY A 232 14.66 2.89 29.50
C GLY A 232 15.57 3.59 28.51
N ALA A 233 15.61 3.11 27.26
CA ALA A 233 16.41 3.71 26.19
C ALA A 233 15.96 5.15 25.82
N VAL A 234 14.67 5.43 25.85
CA VAL A 234 14.14 6.80 25.68
C VAL A 234 14.56 7.69 26.83
N SER A 235 14.40 7.23 28.08
CA SER A 235 14.78 7.98 29.29
C SER A 235 16.28 8.28 29.34
N ASP A 236 17.10 7.37 28.85
CA ASP A 236 18.55 7.54 28.76
C ASP A 236 18.97 8.42 27.57
N GLY A 237 18.03 8.82 26.69
CA GLY A 237 18.27 9.57 25.48
C GLY A 237 19.02 8.79 24.40
N GLN A 238 18.97 7.45 24.44
CA GLN A 238 19.50 6.57 23.39
C GLN A 238 18.66 6.71 22.13
N ILE A 239 17.33 6.67 22.27
CA ILE A 239 16.38 6.86 21.19
C ILE A 239 16.10 8.36 21.04
N SER A 240 16.23 8.87 19.82
CA SER A 240 16.00 10.27 19.47
C SER A 240 14.51 10.61 19.47
N ARG A 241 13.73 9.80 18.74
CA ARG A 241 12.27 9.91 18.69
C ARG A 241 11.59 8.69 18.09
N PHE A 242 10.25 8.71 18.10
CA PHE A 242 9.42 7.80 17.34
C PHE A 242 8.91 8.48 16.08
N THR A 243 8.82 7.70 14.99
CA THR A 243 8.46 8.20 13.65
C THR A 243 7.49 7.25 12.95
N GLY A 244 6.73 7.79 12.01
CA GLY A 244 6.20 7.05 10.87
C GLY A 244 7.18 7.20 9.69
N ASN A 245 6.71 7.54 8.48
CA ASN A 245 7.58 7.78 7.31
C ASN A 245 8.51 9.01 7.46
N ASP A 246 8.31 9.86 8.46
CA ASP A 246 9.08 11.07 8.69
C ASP A 246 10.52 10.81 9.15
N TYR A 247 10.92 9.57 9.50
CA TYR A 247 12.34 9.19 9.66
C TYR A 247 13.19 9.47 8.41
N ALA A 248 12.55 9.52 7.22
CA ALA A 248 13.22 9.85 5.97
C ALA A 248 13.94 11.21 6.04
N GLN A 249 13.31 12.18 6.68
CA GLN A 249 13.90 13.50 6.89
C GLN A 249 15.11 13.45 7.85
N ASP A 250 15.02 12.65 8.91
CA ASP A 250 16.10 12.53 9.89
C ASP A 250 17.35 11.83 9.32
N LEU A 251 17.14 10.79 8.54
CA LEU A 251 18.21 10.11 7.80
C LEU A 251 18.89 11.06 6.79
N THR A 252 18.09 11.82 6.04
CA THR A 252 18.59 12.73 5.01
C THR A 252 19.36 13.91 5.62
N SER A 253 18.85 14.47 6.71
CA SER A 253 19.50 15.58 7.43
C SER A 253 20.69 15.13 8.30
N GLY A 254 20.78 13.82 8.61
CA GLY A 254 21.77 13.25 9.52
C GLY A 254 21.44 13.47 11.01
N ASN A 255 20.18 13.78 11.32
CA ASN A 255 19.67 13.77 12.69
C ASN A 255 19.65 12.34 13.23
N ALA A 256 19.26 11.37 12.42
CA ALA A 256 19.44 9.95 12.68
C ALA A 256 20.53 9.33 11.77
N VAL A 257 21.15 8.26 12.23
CA VAL A 257 22.12 7.46 11.45
C VAL A 257 21.68 6.03 11.28
N ALA A 258 20.76 5.57 12.11
CA ALA A 258 20.10 4.26 12.02
C ALA A 258 18.66 4.40 12.53
N VAL A 259 17.71 3.75 11.85
CA VAL A 259 16.30 3.77 12.23
C VAL A 259 15.68 2.40 12.04
N MET A 260 14.66 2.05 12.81
CA MET A 260 13.70 1.05 12.35
C MET A 260 12.94 1.64 11.17
N GLY A 261 12.82 0.89 10.07
CA GLY A 261 12.20 1.44 8.88
C GLY A 261 11.81 0.39 7.86
N TRP A 262 10.99 0.83 6.92
CA TRP A 262 10.34 -0.02 5.93
C TRP A 262 11.18 -0.21 4.68
N SER A 263 11.12 -1.43 4.12
CA SER A 263 11.97 -1.85 3.01
C SER A 263 11.79 -1.01 1.74
N GLY A 264 10.56 -0.65 1.39
CA GLY A 264 10.27 0.14 0.19
C GLY A 264 10.74 1.60 0.30
N ASP A 265 10.55 2.23 1.46
CA ASP A 265 11.05 3.59 1.71
C ASP A 265 12.57 3.65 1.56
N ALA A 266 13.28 2.62 2.04
CA ALA A 266 14.72 2.58 1.91
C ALA A 266 15.18 2.56 0.44
N VAL A 267 14.49 1.83 -0.44
CA VAL A 267 14.78 1.81 -1.88
C VAL A 267 14.56 3.20 -2.49
N GLN A 268 13.47 3.87 -2.11
CA GLN A 268 13.19 5.24 -2.56
C GLN A 268 14.27 6.23 -2.06
N LEU A 269 14.65 6.13 -0.79
CA LEU A 269 15.68 7.00 -0.19
C LEU A 269 17.08 6.75 -0.78
N GLN A 270 17.41 5.52 -1.17
CA GLN A 270 18.67 5.17 -1.83
C GLN A 270 18.84 5.86 -3.18
N ALA A 271 17.75 6.14 -3.91
CA ALA A 271 17.81 6.85 -5.18
C ALA A 271 18.39 8.27 -5.02
N ASP A 272 18.07 8.94 -3.90
CA ASP A 272 18.55 10.28 -3.59
C ASP A 272 19.84 10.28 -2.75
N ASN A 273 20.03 9.25 -1.92
CA ASN A 273 21.21 9.11 -1.06
C ASN A 273 21.73 7.67 -1.03
N PRO A 274 22.70 7.31 -1.90
CA PRO A 274 23.23 5.95 -2.01
C PRO A 274 23.98 5.45 -0.76
N ASN A 275 24.21 6.32 0.24
CA ASN A 275 24.77 5.91 1.53
C ASN A 275 23.72 5.32 2.48
N LEU A 276 22.43 5.44 2.16
CA LEU A 276 21.40 4.77 2.92
C LEU A 276 21.22 3.33 2.43
N GLU A 277 20.92 2.43 3.34
CA GLU A 277 20.77 1.00 3.06
C GLU A 277 19.74 0.38 4.01
N TRP A 278 18.80 -0.38 3.47
CA TRP A 278 17.99 -1.25 4.30
C TRP A 278 18.76 -2.53 4.60
N ARG A 279 18.77 -2.92 5.85
CA ARG A 279 19.41 -4.14 6.33
C ARG A 279 18.39 -5.05 6.98
N MET A 280 18.42 -6.32 6.55
CA MET A 280 17.76 -7.39 7.28
C MET A 280 18.44 -7.55 8.64
N PRO A 281 17.74 -7.36 9.77
CA PRO A 281 18.34 -7.62 11.08
C PRO A 281 18.78 -9.09 11.19
N THR A 282 19.85 -9.34 11.93
CA THR A 282 20.34 -10.72 12.15
C THR A 282 19.30 -11.62 12.80
N GLU A 283 18.38 -11.05 13.57
CA GLU A 283 17.24 -11.72 14.21
C GLU A 283 16.06 -11.94 13.25
N GLY A 284 16.12 -11.37 12.04
CA GLY A 284 15.03 -11.33 11.08
C GLY A 284 14.15 -10.09 11.20
N CYS A 285 13.21 -9.94 10.29
CA CYS A 285 12.34 -8.78 10.15
C CYS A 285 10.91 -9.04 10.64
N MET A 286 10.07 -7.98 10.61
CA MET A 286 8.61 -8.15 10.63
C MET A 286 8.06 -8.06 9.21
N LEU A 287 7.11 -8.95 8.90
CA LEU A 287 6.33 -8.94 7.65
C LEU A 287 4.96 -8.34 7.94
N TRP A 288 4.55 -7.43 7.11
CA TRP A 288 3.23 -6.82 7.19
C TRP A 288 2.58 -6.76 5.80
N SER A 289 1.27 -6.65 5.79
CA SER A 289 0.47 -6.40 4.60
C SER A 289 -0.56 -5.33 4.91
N GLU A 290 -0.91 -4.56 3.91
CA GLU A 290 -1.93 -3.54 3.98
C GLU A 290 -3.02 -3.82 2.96
N ASP A 291 -4.25 -3.53 3.36
CA ASP A 291 -5.43 -3.78 2.57
C ASP A 291 -6.17 -2.48 2.25
N MET A 292 -6.69 -2.38 1.06
CA MET A 292 -7.75 -1.45 0.69
C MET A 292 -9.06 -1.95 1.26
N ILE A 293 -9.78 -1.09 1.97
CA ILE A 293 -11.09 -1.37 2.56
C ILE A 293 -12.08 -0.27 2.22
N ILE A 294 -13.36 -0.61 2.19
CA ILE A 294 -14.47 0.35 2.02
C ILE A 294 -15.10 0.54 3.40
N PRO A 295 -15.00 1.73 4.01
CA PRO A 295 -15.62 1.98 5.31
C PRO A 295 -17.14 2.05 5.19
N VAL A 296 -17.85 1.67 6.28
CA VAL A 296 -19.31 1.80 6.37
C VAL A 296 -19.75 3.25 6.08
N GLY A 297 -20.82 3.39 5.29
CA GLY A 297 -21.33 4.70 4.87
C GLY A 297 -20.48 5.40 3.82
N ALA A 298 -19.62 4.68 3.10
CA ALA A 298 -18.86 5.22 1.98
C ALA A 298 -19.80 5.75 0.88
N PRO A 299 -19.54 6.96 0.33
CA PRO A 299 -20.48 7.58 -0.63
C PRO A 299 -20.55 6.84 -1.98
N ASN A 300 -19.47 6.19 -2.41
CA ASN A 300 -19.36 5.56 -3.73
C ASN A 300 -18.66 4.19 -3.69
N PRO A 301 -19.27 3.15 -3.08
CA PRO A 301 -18.63 1.83 -2.98
C PRO A 301 -18.35 1.22 -4.36
N THR A 302 -19.21 1.43 -5.37
CA THR A 302 -18.99 0.94 -6.74
C THR A 302 -17.75 1.58 -7.41
N ALA A 303 -17.48 2.87 -7.15
CA ALA A 303 -16.28 3.52 -7.66
C ALA A 303 -15.02 3.04 -6.91
N ALA A 304 -15.15 2.75 -5.61
CA ALA A 304 -14.09 2.16 -4.81
C ALA A 304 -13.71 0.75 -5.33
N GLU A 305 -14.70 -0.12 -5.55
CA GLU A 305 -14.48 -1.45 -6.16
C GLU A 305 -13.85 -1.34 -7.56
N ALA A 306 -14.29 -0.38 -8.38
CA ALA A 306 -13.70 -0.17 -9.70
C ALA A 306 -12.22 0.25 -9.61
N PHE A 307 -11.83 1.07 -8.64
CA PHE A 307 -10.44 1.42 -8.40
C PHE A 307 -9.63 0.22 -7.90
N MET A 308 -10.14 -0.53 -6.92
CA MET A 308 -9.51 -1.76 -6.41
C MET A 308 -9.26 -2.75 -7.56
N ASN A 309 -10.25 -2.96 -8.42
CA ASN A 309 -10.12 -3.85 -9.57
C ASN A 309 -9.10 -3.33 -10.61
N TYR A 310 -9.10 -2.02 -10.87
CA TYR A 310 -8.19 -1.39 -11.83
C TYR A 310 -6.72 -1.55 -11.44
N VAL A 311 -6.39 -1.33 -10.17
CA VAL A 311 -4.98 -1.44 -9.70
C VAL A 311 -4.47 -2.88 -9.66
N TYR A 312 -5.35 -3.86 -9.82
CA TYR A 312 -5.00 -5.28 -9.94
C TYR A 312 -4.71 -5.75 -11.38
N GLU A 313 -4.80 -4.88 -12.37
CA GLU A 313 -4.25 -5.18 -13.68
C GLU A 313 -2.71 -5.23 -13.59
N PRO A 314 -2.02 -6.31 -14.00
CA PRO A 314 -0.57 -6.46 -13.79
C PRO A 314 0.28 -5.32 -14.36
N LYS A 315 -0.16 -4.69 -15.46
CA LYS A 315 0.53 -3.53 -16.05
C LYS A 315 0.35 -2.26 -15.23
N VAL A 316 -0.81 -2.06 -14.61
CA VAL A 316 -1.06 -0.93 -13.70
C VAL A 316 -0.23 -1.11 -12.45
N GLN A 317 -0.32 -2.29 -11.85
CA GLN A 317 0.40 -2.61 -10.62
C GLN A 317 1.93 -2.60 -10.83
N ALA A 318 2.43 -2.92 -12.03
CA ALA A 318 3.85 -2.79 -12.34
C ALA A 318 4.36 -1.35 -12.20
N ASN A 319 3.57 -0.34 -12.65
CA ASN A 319 3.93 1.06 -12.46
C ASN A 319 3.92 1.45 -10.97
N ILE A 320 2.92 0.95 -10.21
CA ILE A 320 2.84 1.20 -8.78
C ILE A 320 4.05 0.56 -8.08
N ALA A 321 4.32 -0.74 -8.29
CA ALA A 321 5.41 -1.46 -7.66
C ALA A 321 6.79 -0.84 -7.96
N ALA A 322 7.01 -0.39 -9.20
CA ALA A 322 8.25 0.26 -9.61
C ALA A 322 8.46 1.63 -8.95
N TYR A 323 7.38 2.32 -8.59
CA TYR A 323 7.45 3.60 -7.92
C TYR A 323 7.53 3.46 -6.39
N VAL A 324 6.63 2.63 -5.80
CA VAL A 324 6.54 2.50 -4.33
C VAL A 324 7.63 1.58 -3.75
N ASN A 325 8.17 0.67 -4.57
CA ASN A 325 9.24 -0.28 -4.22
C ASN A 325 8.87 -1.25 -3.08
N TYR A 326 7.60 -1.55 -2.91
CA TYR A 326 7.08 -2.52 -1.94
C TYR A 326 6.68 -3.83 -2.61
N VAL A 327 6.45 -4.85 -1.81
CA VAL A 327 6.05 -6.19 -2.30
C VAL A 327 4.62 -6.13 -2.84
N THR A 328 4.46 -6.38 -4.13
CA THR A 328 3.16 -6.33 -4.79
C THR A 328 2.28 -7.54 -4.46
N PRO A 329 0.97 -7.36 -4.21
CA PRO A 329 0.03 -8.45 -4.02
C PRO A 329 -0.46 -9.08 -5.34
N VAL A 330 0.01 -8.59 -6.50
CA VAL A 330 -0.52 -8.95 -7.82
C VAL A 330 0.44 -9.89 -8.55
N GLU A 331 -0.05 -11.06 -8.96
CA GLU A 331 0.71 -12.02 -9.78
C GLU A 331 1.08 -11.41 -11.14
N HIS A 332 2.16 -11.89 -11.75
CA HIS A 332 2.66 -11.49 -13.07
C HIS A 332 3.29 -10.08 -13.17
N VAL A 333 3.34 -9.32 -12.12
CA VAL A 333 3.98 -7.98 -12.12
C VAL A 333 5.47 -8.08 -12.39
N GLN A 334 6.15 -9.07 -11.78
CA GLN A 334 7.58 -9.28 -11.99
C GLN A 334 7.91 -9.57 -13.46
N GLU A 335 7.06 -10.35 -14.19
CA GLU A 335 7.24 -10.65 -15.61
C GLU A 335 7.05 -9.39 -16.48
N VAL A 336 6.18 -8.47 -16.08
CA VAL A 336 6.03 -7.19 -16.76
C VAL A 336 7.29 -6.35 -16.55
N LEU A 337 7.77 -6.22 -15.31
CA LEU A 337 8.94 -5.43 -14.95
C LEU A 337 10.25 -5.98 -15.50
N LYS A 338 10.40 -7.30 -15.64
CA LYS A 338 11.56 -7.89 -16.33
C LYS A 338 11.80 -7.34 -17.75
N LYS A 339 10.74 -6.83 -18.40
CA LYS A 339 10.81 -6.26 -19.75
C LYS A 339 11.03 -4.74 -19.74
N SER A 340 10.51 -4.03 -18.77
CA SER A 340 10.54 -2.57 -18.71
C SER A 340 11.60 -2.04 -17.74
N GLU A 341 11.75 -2.68 -16.58
CA GLU A 341 12.62 -2.25 -15.48
C GLU A 341 13.26 -3.47 -14.78
N PRO A 342 14.22 -4.14 -15.44
CA PRO A 342 14.78 -5.40 -14.95
C PRO A 342 15.46 -5.27 -13.57
N GLU A 343 16.05 -4.13 -13.24
CA GLU A 343 16.67 -3.88 -11.93
C GLU A 343 15.64 -3.91 -10.79
N VAL A 344 14.44 -3.36 -11.03
CA VAL A 344 13.32 -3.44 -10.09
C VAL A 344 12.83 -4.88 -9.95
N ALA A 345 12.73 -5.61 -11.06
CA ALA A 345 12.26 -7.00 -11.07
C ALA A 345 13.21 -7.98 -10.36
N GLU A 346 14.48 -7.63 -10.22
CA GLU A 346 15.51 -8.44 -9.55
C GLU A 346 15.77 -8.00 -8.10
N ASN A 347 15.09 -6.97 -7.61
CA ASN A 347 15.28 -6.46 -6.25
C ASN A 347 14.54 -7.34 -5.23
N ASP A 348 15.29 -7.98 -4.33
CA ASP A 348 14.74 -8.84 -3.26
C ASP A 348 13.87 -8.08 -2.24
N LEU A 349 13.95 -6.76 -2.15
CA LEU A 349 13.07 -5.95 -1.28
C LEU A 349 11.66 -5.77 -1.89
N ILE A 350 11.53 -5.95 -3.21
CA ILE A 350 10.27 -5.83 -3.95
C ILE A 350 9.70 -7.21 -4.31
N PHE A 351 10.57 -8.16 -4.64
CA PHE A 351 10.21 -9.54 -5.00
C PHE A 351 10.99 -10.54 -4.13
N PRO A 352 10.73 -10.57 -2.80
CA PRO A 352 11.50 -11.38 -1.88
C PRO A 352 11.29 -12.88 -2.13
N SER A 353 12.38 -13.63 -2.15
CA SER A 353 12.30 -15.08 -2.13
C SER A 353 11.94 -15.60 -0.74
N ALA A 354 11.38 -16.81 -0.66
CA ALA A 354 11.11 -17.46 0.62
C ALA A 354 12.38 -17.66 1.47
N SER A 355 13.54 -17.81 0.83
CA SER A 355 14.82 -17.88 1.54
C SER A 355 15.26 -16.54 2.13
N PHE A 356 14.91 -15.42 1.49
CA PHE A 356 15.19 -14.08 1.98
C PHE A 356 14.40 -13.77 3.26
N THR A 357 13.12 -14.12 3.27
CA THR A 357 12.20 -13.82 4.40
C THR A 357 12.10 -14.91 5.45
N LYS A 358 12.90 -15.99 5.38
CA LYS A 358 12.77 -17.18 6.24
C LYS A 358 12.85 -16.93 7.75
N ASN A 359 13.54 -15.84 8.17
CA ASN A 359 13.69 -15.45 9.57
C ASN A 359 12.75 -14.31 9.97
N CYS A 360 11.90 -13.83 9.04
CA CYS A 360 10.93 -12.80 9.34
C CYS A 360 9.68 -13.41 9.96
N SER A 361 9.04 -12.69 10.86
CA SER A 361 7.78 -13.07 11.50
C SER A 361 6.65 -12.17 10.99
N PRO A 362 5.44 -12.70 10.85
CA PRO A 362 4.28 -11.84 10.56
C PRO A 362 3.99 -10.91 11.75
N THR A 363 3.32 -9.81 11.47
CA THR A 363 2.85 -8.87 12.51
C THR A 363 1.91 -9.60 13.47
N PRO A 364 2.21 -9.61 14.79
CA PRO A 364 1.42 -10.35 15.76
C PRO A 364 0.01 -9.75 15.94
N THR A 365 -0.97 -10.63 16.14
CA THR A 365 -2.32 -10.23 16.52
C THR A 365 -2.39 -10.07 18.04
N LEU A 366 -2.84 -8.91 18.49
CA LEU A 366 -3.18 -8.64 19.90
C LEU A 366 -4.70 -8.51 20.01
N GLU A 367 -5.26 -9.03 21.12
CA GLU A 367 -6.72 -9.02 21.31
C GLU A 367 -7.14 -8.66 22.74
N GLY A 368 -8.31 -8.06 22.86
CA GLY A 368 -9.02 -7.89 24.11
C GLY A 368 -8.28 -7.07 25.16
N LYS A 369 -8.00 -7.68 26.32
CA LYS A 369 -7.34 -7.00 27.45
C LYS A 369 -5.84 -6.81 27.20
N GLU A 370 -5.20 -7.81 26.60
CA GLU A 370 -3.78 -7.77 26.24
C GLU A 370 -3.50 -6.61 25.28
N GLU A 371 -4.29 -6.49 24.21
CA GLU A 371 -4.17 -5.36 23.27
C GLU A 371 -4.25 -4.03 24.00
N LYS A 372 -5.27 -3.84 24.84
CA LYS A 372 -5.45 -2.59 25.59
C LYS A 372 -4.28 -2.26 26.50
N ASN A 373 -3.72 -3.25 27.17
CA ASN A 373 -2.61 -3.07 28.09
C ASN A 373 -1.32 -2.72 27.32
N VAL A 374 -1.04 -3.44 26.23
CA VAL A 374 0.14 -3.21 25.37
C VAL A 374 0.09 -1.84 24.72
N LEU A 375 -1.05 -1.49 24.09
CA LEU A 375 -1.24 -0.17 23.46
C LEU A 375 -1.05 0.95 24.48
N LYS A 376 -1.70 0.85 25.65
CA LYS A 376 -1.56 1.85 26.71
C LYS A 376 -0.12 2.02 27.19
N ALA A 377 0.58 0.90 27.41
CA ALA A 377 1.97 0.94 27.87
C ALA A 377 2.91 1.57 26.82
N PHE A 378 2.68 1.28 25.55
CA PHE A 378 3.46 1.86 24.47
C PHE A 378 3.12 3.34 24.25
N ASP A 379 1.86 3.72 24.32
CA ASP A 379 1.43 5.13 24.25
C ASP A 379 2.06 5.98 25.37
N GLU A 380 2.23 5.42 26.59
CA GLU A 380 2.95 6.09 27.67
C GLU A 380 4.43 6.33 27.32
N VAL A 381 5.05 5.47 26.51
CA VAL A 381 6.44 5.67 26.04
C VAL A 381 6.49 6.69 24.90
N LEU A 382 5.50 6.69 24.00
CA LEU A 382 5.44 7.66 22.89
C LEU A 382 5.23 9.10 23.38
N ASN A 383 4.50 9.28 24.47
CA ASN A 383 4.13 10.60 25.01
C ASN A 383 5.08 11.13 26.11
N GLY A 384 6.09 10.36 26.51
CA GLY A 384 7.17 10.75 27.44
C GLY A 384 6.79 10.63 28.87
#